data_334e78b133d16585e79ea15f56465b74
#
_entry.id   334e78b133d16585e79ea15f56465b74
#
_cell.length_a   1.000
_cell.length_b   1.000
_cell.length_c   1.000
_cell.angle_alpha   90.00
_cell.angle_beta   90.00
_cell.angle_gamma   90.00
#
_symmetry.space_group_name_H-M   'P 1'
#
loop_
_entity.id
_entity.type
_entity.pdbx_description
1 polymer ?
#
loop_
_entity_poly.entity_id
_entity_poly.type
_entity_poly.pdbx_seq_one_letter_code
_entity_poly.pdbx_strand_id
1 'polypeptide(L)'
;MRRFILGWKVLGHERRLDAHIVNYADDFVICCRGSAEAALTVMRDLMARLKLTVNETKTRRCRGPDEPFDFLGYTIGRCYWSQTGRAYLGVRPSDKKLRGLFRELHAQTDRRWLWLESEELVGRLNRLLRGWANYFCLGTVTAAYRKVTAHACHRLRQWLVRKHKVRGSRWSRFSDHYLHETLGLIRLQRRPTGPSCAQA
;
A
#
# COMPACT_ATOMS: atom_id res chain seq x y z
N MET A 1 7.75 14.09 -18.60
CA MET A 1 7.44 12.64 -18.65
C MET A 1 6.74 12.19 -19.93
N ARG A 2 5.64 12.81 -20.41
CA ARG A 2 4.91 12.39 -21.64
C ARG A 2 5.80 12.26 -22.89
N ARG A 3 6.71 13.23 -23.15
CA ARG A 3 7.64 13.16 -24.28
C ARG A 3 8.61 11.97 -24.20
N PHE A 4 9.06 11.60 -23.00
CA PHE A 4 9.90 10.43 -22.78
C PHE A 4 9.17 9.14 -23.18
N ILE A 5 7.93 8.95 -22.70
CA ILE A 5 7.13 7.75 -22.99
C ILE A 5 6.81 7.65 -24.48
N LEU A 6 6.43 8.77 -25.10
CA LEU A 6 6.21 8.80 -26.55
C LEU A 6 7.48 8.48 -27.33
N GLY A 7 8.62 9.08 -26.93
CA GLY A 7 9.93 8.80 -27.56
C GLY A 7 10.30 7.32 -27.45
N TRP A 8 10.11 6.72 -26.27
CA TRP A 8 10.37 5.30 -26.05
C TRP A 8 9.60 4.40 -27.03
N LYS A 9 8.31 4.68 -27.23
CA LYS A 9 7.43 3.92 -28.12
C LYS A 9 7.71 4.20 -29.59
N VAL A 10 7.78 5.49 -29.98
CA VAL A 10 7.94 5.91 -31.38
C VAL A 10 9.31 5.51 -31.95
N LEU A 11 10.38 5.59 -31.14
CA LEU A 11 11.72 5.15 -31.55
C LEU A 11 11.90 3.63 -31.52
N GLY A 12 10.82 2.88 -31.23
CA GLY A 12 10.82 1.41 -31.25
C GLY A 12 11.62 0.73 -30.14
N HIS A 13 12.01 1.47 -29.08
CA HIS A 13 12.79 0.90 -27.99
C HIS A 13 12.03 -0.19 -27.24
N GLU A 14 10.69 -0.08 -27.14
CA GLU A 14 9.82 -1.08 -26.54
C GLU A 14 9.95 -2.45 -27.22
N ARG A 15 9.95 -2.49 -28.54
CA ARG A 15 10.11 -3.73 -29.32
C ARG A 15 11.55 -4.21 -29.34
N ARG A 16 12.52 -3.29 -29.58
CA ARG A 16 13.93 -3.64 -29.72
C ARG A 16 14.53 -4.24 -28.44
N LEU A 17 14.10 -3.76 -27.28
CA LEU A 17 14.60 -4.19 -25.97
C LEU A 17 13.66 -5.14 -25.23
N ASP A 18 12.52 -5.49 -25.84
CA ASP A 18 11.41 -6.18 -25.16
C ASP A 18 11.17 -5.58 -23.76
N ALA A 19 10.96 -4.24 -23.74
CA ALA A 19 10.96 -3.43 -22.54
C ALA A 19 9.78 -2.45 -22.51
N HIS A 20 8.77 -2.76 -21.68
CA HIS A 20 7.54 -2.00 -21.55
C HIS A 20 7.61 -1.00 -20.40
N ILE A 21 7.17 0.25 -20.64
CA ILE A 21 7.08 1.29 -19.61
C ILE A 21 5.67 1.33 -19.03
N VAL A 22 5.60 1.26 -17.70
CA VAL A 22 4.41 1.57 -16.91
C VAL A 22 4.73 2.83 -16.10
N ASN A 23 3.94 3.88 -16.26
CA ASN A 23 4.18 5.15 -15.58
C ASN A 23 2.95 5.68 -14.86
N TYR A 24 3.20 6.45 -13.82
CA TYR A 24 2.21 7.25 -13.12
C TYR A 24 2.87 8.57 -12.72
N ALA A 25 2.42 9.68 -13.30
CA ALA A 25 3.05 11.00 -13.16
C ALA A 25 4.56 10.94 -13.46
N ASP A 26 5.40 11.19 -12.47
CA ASP A 26 6.86 11.18 -12.60
C ASP A 26 7.50 9.83 -12.22
N ASP A 27 6.73 8.95 -11.59
CA ASP A 27 7.19 7.60 -11.25
C ASP A 27 6.94 6.64 -12.42
N PHE A 28 7.92 5.81 -12.73
CA PHE A 28 7.76 4.78 -13.77
C PHE A 28 8.58 3.53 -13.48
N VAL A 29 8.16 2.44 -14.10
CA VAL A 29 8.86 1.14 -14.10
C VAL A 29 9.05 0.70 -15.54
N ILE A 30 10.24 0.22 -15.86
CA ILE A 30 10.53 -0.43 -17.15
C ILE A 30 10.60 -1.94 -16.90
N CYS A 31 9.63 -2.67 -17.40
CA CYS A 31 9.60 -4.12 -17.35
C CYS A 31 10.26 -4.69 -18.60
N CYS A 32 11.43 -5.30 -18.49
CA CYS A 32 12.16 -5.88 -19.61
C CYS A 32 12.37 -7.37 -19.42
N ARG A 33 12.29 -8.14 -20.53
CA ARG A 33 12.65 -9.55 -20.58
C ARG A 33 14.11 -9.75 -20.96
N GLY A 34 14.69 -8.74 -21.64
CA GLY A 34 16.10 -8.74 -22.03
C GLY A 34 17.02 -8.10 -21.00
N SER A 35 18.06 -7.38 -21.50
CA SER A 35 19.05 -6.72 -20.65
C SER A 35 18.50 -5.46 -20.00
N ALA A 36 18.45 -5.46 -18.67
CA ALA A 36 18.08 -4.27 -17.89
C ALA A 36 19.11 -3.12 -18.06
N GLU A 37 20.40 -3.48 -18.28
CA GLU A 37 21.47 -2.51 -18.56
C GLU A 37 21.20 -1.74 -19.84
N ALA A 38 20.88 -2.46 -20.93
CA ALA A 38 20.58 -1.84 -22.22
C ALA A 38 19.37 -0.91 -22.12
N ALA A 39 18.31 -1.35 -21.41
CA ALA A 39 17.14 -0.52 -21.18
C ALA A 39 17.47 0.74 -20.35
N LEU A 40 18.30 0.60 -19.32
CA LEU A 40 18.74 1.72 -18.47
C LEU A 40 19.58 2.73 -19.24
N THR A 41 20.50 2.28 -20.09
CA THR A 41 21.34 3.15 -20.94
C THR A 41 20.46 3.98 -21.88
N VAL A 42 19.55 3.33 -22.61
CA VAL A 42 18.63 4.01 -23.52
C VAL A 42 17.71 4.99 -22.78
N MET A 43 17.25 4.62 -21.59
CA MET A 43 16.45 5.49 -20.73
C MET A 43 17.23 6.76 -20.36
N ARG A 44 18.49 6.63 -19.92
CA ARG A 44 19.34 7.76 -19.57
C ARG A 44 19.61 8.67 -20.76
N ASP A 45 19.90 8.12 -21.93
CA ASP A 45 20.13 8.87 -23.17
C ASP A 45 18.90 9.69 -23.56
N LEU A 46 17.71 9.08 -23.52
CA LEU A 46 16.47 9.79 -23.81
C LEU A 46 16.18 10.88 -22.79
N MET A 47 16.39 10.61 -21.50
CA MET A 47 16.20 11.61 -20.44
C MET A 47 17.16 12.80 -20.62
N ALA A 48 18.41 12.54 -20.92
CA ALA A 48 19.41 13.58 -21.19
C ALA A 48 19.02 14.45 -22.39
N ARG A 49 18.59 13.85 -23.52
CA ARG A 49 18.08 14.59 -24.69
C ARG A 49 16.88 15.46 -24.38
N LEU A 50 16.02 15.04 -23.44
CA LEU A 50 14.85 15.78 -22.99
C LEU A 50 15.17 16.79 -21.89
N LYS A 51 16.44 16.91 -21.49
CA LYS A 51 16.89 17.73 -20.35
C LYS A 51 16.17 17.38 -19.04
N LEU A 52 15.87 16.08 -18.84
CA LEU A 52 15.27 15.54 -17.63
C LEU A 52 16.34 14.90 -16.76
N THR A 53 16.30 15.14 -15.47
CA THR A 53 17.25 14.58 -14.51
C THR A 53 16.72 13.26 -13.95
N VAL A 54 17.54 12.21 -14.01
CA VAL A 54 17.24 10.92 -13.37
C VAL A 54 17.74 10.96 -11.93
N ASN A 55 16.89 10.56 -10.99
CA ASN A 55 17.30 10.43 -9.60
C ASN A 55 17.96 9.06 -9.40
N GLU A 56 19.27 8.99 -9.51
CA GLU A 56 20.04 7.75 -9.42
C GLU A 56 19.89 7.05 -8.05
N THR A 57 19.70 7.79 -6.96
CA THR A 57 19.53 7.20 -5.62
C THR A 57 18.18 6.47 -5.47
N LYS A 58 17.20 6.83 -6.30
CA LYS A 58 15.89 6.18 -6.33
C LYS A 58 15.76 5.17 -7.47
N THR A 59 16.66 5.23 -8.47
CA THR A 59 16.66 4.30 -9.59
C THR A 59 17.24 2.97 -9.15
N ARG A 60 16.45 1.90 -9.31
CA ARG A 60 16.81 0.58 -8.85
C ARG A 60 16.53 -0.45 -9.93
N ARG A 61 17.46 -1.40 -10.10
CA ARG A 61 17.25 -2.61 -10.91
C ARG A 61 16.81 -3.74 -10.00
N CYS A 62 15.82 -4.49 -10.44
CA CYS A 62 15.32 -5.65 -9.70
C CYS A 62 15.15 -6.81 -10.65
N ARG A 63 15.58 -8.00 -10.24
CA ARG A 63 15.35 -9.26 -10.96
C ARG A 63 14.03 -9.84 -10.50
N GLY A 64 12.96 -9.50 -11.22
CA GLY A 64 11.64 -10.08 -10.96
C GLY A 64 11.59 -11.59 -11.28
N PRO A 65 10.78 -12.37 -10.57
CA PRO A 65 9.93 -12.01 -9.41
C PRO A 65 10.64 -12.12 -8.06
N ASP A 66 11.94 -12.55 -8.03
CA ASP A 66 12.66 -12.91 -6.79
C ASP A 66 13.03 -11.69 -5.95
N GLU A 67 13.38 -10.58 -6.61
CA GLU A 67 13.65 -9.33 -5.96
C GLU A 67 12.41 -8.43 -5.97
N PRO A 68 11.72 -8.27 -4.82
CA PRO A 68 10.56 -7.41 -4.74
C PRO A 68 10.95 -5.93 -4.86
N PHE A 69 10.07 -5.14 -5.46
CA PHE A 69 10.23 -3.69 -5.55
C PHE A 69 8.93 -2.96 -5.17
N ASP A 70 9.11 -1.72 -4.72
CA ASP A 70 7.98 -0.86 -4.36
C ASP A 70 7.65 0.08 -5.52
N PHE A 71 6.36 0.12 -5.90
CA PHE A 71 5.82 1.06 -6.88
C PHE A 71 4.45 1.56 -6.42
N LEU A 72 4.23 2.87 -6.43
CA LEU A 72 2.99 3.51 -5.99
C LEU A 72 2.52 3.07 -4.59
N GLY A 73 3.46 2.78 -3.70
CA GLY A 73 3.15 2.32 -2.34
C GLY A 73 2.77 0.85 -2.22
N TYR A 74 2.78 0.11 -3.32
CA TYR A 74 2.67 -1.35 -3.33
C TYR A 74 4.03 -1.99 -3.46
N THR A 75 4.21 -3.15 -2.84
CA THR A 75 5.33 -4.05 -3.10
C THR A 75 4.88 -5.11 -4.09
N ILE A 76 5.61 -5.22 -5.21
CA ILE A 76 5.41 -6.20 -6.28
C ILE A 76 6.54 -7.23 -6.17
N GLY A 77 6.20 -8.52 -6.13
CA GLY A 77 7.19 -9.59 -5.99
C GLY A 77 6.56 -10.95 -5.81
N ARG A 78 7.40 -11.96 -5.57
CA ARG A 78 6.96 -13.33 -5.37
C ARG A 78 6.10 -13.46 -4.12
N CYS A 79 4.95 -14.09 -4.29
CA CYS A 79 4.03 -14.50 -3.22
C CYS A 79 3.73 -15.98 -3.37
N TYR A 80 3.17 -16.58 -2.31
CA TYR A 80 2.84 -18.02 -2.31
C TYR A 80 1.39 -18.22 -1.93
N TRP A 81 0.72 -19.15 -2.60
CA TRP A 81 -0.63 -19.57 -2.23
C TRP A 81 -0.58 -20.33 -0.91
N SER A 82 -1.38 -19.91 0.07
CA SER A 82 -1.38 -20.52 1.41
C SER A 82 -1.79 -22.00 1.43
N GLN A 83 -2.60 -22.42 0.46
CA GLN A 83 -3.12 -23.78 0.39
C GLN A 83 -2.18 -24.74 -0.37
N THR A 84 -1.52 -24.25 -1.43
CA THR A 84 -0.75 -25.11 -2.35
C THR A 84 0.76 -24.85 -2.31
N GLY A 85 1.19 -23.78 -1.62
CA GLY A 85 2.59 -23.34 -1.64
C GLY A 85 3.08 -22.83 -3.01
N ARG A 86 2.23 -22.83 -4.04
CA ARG A 86 2.60 -22.42 -5.40
C ARG A 86 2.95 -20.93 -5.45
N ALA A 87 4.11 -20.64 -6.05
CA ALA A 87 4.57 -19.27 -6.24
C ALA A 87 3.76 -18.54 -7.32
N TYR A 88 3.49 -17.25 -7.10
CA TYR A 88 2.90 -16.36 -8.09
C TYR A 88 3.44 -14.93 -7.91
N LEU A 89 3.30 -14.09 -8.95
CA LEU A 89 3.61 -12.68 -8.83
C LEU A 89 2.47 -11.96 -8.11
N GLY A 90 2.74 -11.47 -6.90
CA GLY A 90 1.75 -10.79 -6.06
C GLY A 90 2.00 -9.30 -5.93
N VAL A 91 0.92 -8.59 -5.61
CA VAL A 91 0.92 -7.16 -5.32
C VAL A 91 0.30 -6.96 -3.93
N ARG A 92 1.00 -6.28 -3.04
CA ARG A 92 0.54 -6.03 -1.66
C ARG A 92 0.92 -4.62 -1.21
N PRO A 93 0.20 -4.01 -0.26
CA PRO A 93 0.62 -2.76 0.35
C PRO A 93 2.04 -2.86 0.91
N SER A 94 2.89 -1.87 0.63
CA SER A 94 4.27 -1.89 1.11
C SER A 94 4.35 -1.75 2.63
N ASP A 95 5.38 -2.33 3.24
CA ASP A 95 5.61 -2.24 4.69
C ASP A 95 5.80 -0.80 5.15
N LYS A 96 6.36 0.06 4.29
CA LYS A 96 6.47 1.51 4.54
C LYS A 96 5.10 2.16 4.71
N LYS A 97 4.13 1.81 3.85
CA LYS A 97 2.76 2.34 3.90
C LYS A 97 1.96 1.76 5.06
N LEU A 98 2.15 0.48 5.40
CA LEU A 98 1.57 -0.12 6.61
C LEU A 98 2.09 0.56 7.88
N ARG A 99 3.40 0.74 8.01
CA ARG A 99 3.99 1.48 9.15
C ARG A 99 3.51 2.92 9.23
N GLY A 100 3.31 3.58 8.08
CA GLY A 100 2.71 4.91 8.01
C GLY A 100 1.32 4.95 8.61
N LEU A 101 0.44 4.02 8.20
CA LEU A 101 -0.91 3.89 8.76
C LEU A 101 -0.90 3.59 10.26
N PHE A 102 -0.02 2.70 10.72
CA PHE A 102 0.08 2.38 12.15
C PHE A 102 0.50 3.60 12.98
N ARG A 103 1.42 4.43 12.49
CA ARG A 103 1.78 5.70 13.15
C ARG A 103 0.58 6.65 13.21
N GLU A 104 -0.21 6.73 12.15
CA GLU A 104 -1.40 7.58 12.14
C GLU A 104 -2.46 7.07 13.12
N LEU A 105 -2.73 5.76 13.16
CA LEU A 105 -3.61 5.15 14.17
C LEU A 105 -3.12 5.41 15.61
N HIS A 106 -1.82 5.40 15.82
CA HIS A 106 -1.21 5.79 17.10
C HIS A 106 -1.50 7.25 17.45
N ALA A 107 -1.28 8.17 16.50
CA ALA A 107 -1.51 9.60 16.69
C ALA A 107 -2.99 9.91 16.99
N GLN A 108 -3.93 9.24 16.29
CA GLN A 108 -5.37 9.40 16.49
C GLN A 108 -5.85 8.83 17.83
N THR A 109 -5.13 7.87 18.43
CA THR A 109 -5.47 7.23 19.71
C THR A 109 -4.53 7.63 20.85
N ASP A 110 -3.90 8.77 20.72
CA ASP A 110 -3.01 9.33 21.73
C ASP A 110 -3.79 9.82 22.97
N ARG A 111 -3.08 9.94 24.11
CA ARG A 111 -3.66 10.45 25.38
C ARG A 111 -4.28 11.83 25.27
N ARG A 112 -3.77 12.70 24.43
CA ARG A 112 -4.29 14.04 24.19
C ARG A 112 -5.73 14.07 23.69
N TRP A 113 -6.23 12.92 23.14
CA TRP A 113 -7.58 12.79 22.61
C TRP A 113 -8.56 12.12 23.57
N LEU A 114 -8.20 11.91 24.86
CA LEU A 114 -9.08 11.26 25.84
C LEU A 114 -10.34 12.06 26.19
N TRP A 115 -10.39 13.32 25.82
CA TRP A 115 -11.57 14.18 25.96
C TRP A 115 -12.64 13.93 24.89
N LEU A 116 -12.28 13.32 23.75
CA LEU A 116 -13.23 13.00 22.69
C LEU A 116 -14.25 11.93 23.14
N GLU A 117 -15.47 12.01 22.57
CA GLU A 117 -16.42 10.90 22.71
C GLU A 117 -15.97 9.68 21.89
N SER A 118 -16.36 8.47 22.35
CA SER A 118 -15.92 7.22 21.75
C SER A 118 -16.37 7.09 20.29
N GLU A 119 -17.59 7.52 20.00
CA GLU A 119 -18.20 7.51 18.69
C GLU A 119 -17.47 8.46 17.71
N GLU A 120 -17.07 9.63 18.21
CA GLU A 120 -16.31 10.58 17.41
C GLU A 120 -14.94 10.04 17.04
N LEU A 121 -14.22 9.45 18.00
CA LEU A 121 -12.93 8.81 17.73
C LEU A 121 -13.09 7.67 16.73
N VAL A 122 -14.08 6.79 16.92
CA VAL A 122 -14.35 5.68 15.97
C VAL A 122 -14.68 6.22 14.58
N GLY A 123 -15.44 7.29 14.48
CA GLY A 123 -15.70 7.97 13.22
C GLY A 123 -14.42 8.44 12.51
N ARG A 124 -13.46 9.01 13.25
CA ARG A 124 -12.13 9.42 12.72
C ARG A 124 -11.32 8.22 12.25
N LEU A 125 -11.25 7.16 13.07
CA LEU A 125 -10.56 5.92 12.70
C LEU A 125 -11.18 5.28 11.45
N ASN A 126 -12.49 5.24 11.35
CA ASN A 126 -13.21 4.68 10.20
C ASN A 126 -12.93 5.45 8.92
N ARG A 127 -12.86 6.77 8.95
CA ARG A 127 -12.47 7.59 7.77
C ARG A 127 -11.05 7.26 7.32
N LEU A 128 -10.11 7.17 8.25
CA LEU A 128 -8.72 6.81 7.96
C LEU A 128 -8.62 5.40 7.35
N LEU A 129 -9.28 4.42 7.97
CA LEU A 129 -9.28 3.02 7.52
C LEU A 129 -9.91 2.86 6.14
N ARG A 130 -11.07 3.52 5.89
CA ARG A 130 -11.74 3.49 4.57
C ARG A 130 -10.88 4.13 3.50
N GLY A 131 -10.30 5.32 3.76
CA GLY A 131 -9.43 6.00 2.82
C GLY A 131 -8.23 5.14 2.44
N TRP A 132 -7.59 4.52 3.43
CA TRP A 132 -6.46 3.63 3.19
C TRP A 132 -6.88 2.37 2.40
N ALA A 133 -7.98 1.72 2.76
CA ALA A 133 -8.47 0.52 2.09
C ALA A 133 -8.95 0.79 0.65
N ASN A 134 -9.52 1.96 0.38
CA ASN A 134 -9.91 2.35 -0.97
C ASN A 134 -8.69 2.48 -1.89
N TYR A 135 -7.58 3.03 -1.40
CA TYR A 135 -6.33 3.10 -2.16
C TYR A 135 -5.66 1.73 -2.29
N PHE A 136 -5.53 0.99 -1.18
CA PHE A 136 -4.87 -0.32 -1.14
C PHE A 136 -5.87 -1.47 -1.32
N CYS A 137 -6.57 -1.49 -2.46
CA CYS A 137 -7.58 -2.51 -2.79
C CYS A 137 -7.08 -3.58 -3.77
N LEU A 138 -5.92 -3.39 -4.41
CA LEU A 138 -5.41 -4.28 -5.46
C LEU A 138 -4.55 -5.41 -4.89
N GLY A 139 -4.64 -6.58 -5.51
CA GLY A 139 -3.78 -7.73 -5.23
C GLY A 139 -4.11 -8.49 -3.96
N THR A 140 -3.08 -8.91 -3.22
CA THR A 140 -3.19 -9.77 -2.03
C THR A 140 -3.31 -8.95 -0.74
N VAL A 141 -4.42 -8.26 -0.57
CA VAL A 141 -4.63 -7.31 0.53
C VAL A 141 -5.15 -7.94 1.83
N THR A 142 -5.70 -9.16 1.79
CA THR A 142 -6.37 -9.78 2.95
C THR A 142 -5.49 -9.86 4.20
N ALA A 143 -4.22 -10.22 4.05
CA ALA A 143 -3.28 -10.30 5.17
C ALA A 143 -2.99 -8.90 5.75
N ALA A 144 -2.84 -7.88 4.89
CA ALA A 144 -2.65 -6.50 5.30
C ALA A 144 -3.89 -5.96 6.04
N TYR A 145 -5.09 -6.22 5.51
CA TYR A 145 -6.35 -5.81 6.12
C TYR A 145 -6.55 -6.41 7.51
N ARG A 146 -6.25 -7.72 7.68
CA ARG A 146 -6.30 -8.36 9.00
C ARG A 146 -5.33 -7.70 9.99
N LYS A 147 -4.08 -7.44 9.59
CA LYS A 147 -3.09 -6.76 10.43
C LYS A 147 -3.55 -5.35 10.82
N VAL A 148 -4.09 -4.59 9.88
CA VAL A 148 -4.58 -3.22 10.12
C VAL A 148 -5.78 -3.22 11.05
N THR A 149 -6.78 -4.10 10.82
CA THR A 149 -7.96 -4.22 11.69
C THR A 149 -7.55 -4.61 13.11
N ALA A 150 -6.71 -5.63 13.27
CA ALA A 150 -6.23 -6.05 14.58
C ALA A 150 -5.49 -4.93 15.31
N HIS A 151 -4.64 -4.17 14.60
CA HIS A 151 -3.94 -3.03 15.17
C HIS A 151 -4.90 -1.90 15.59
N ALA A 152 -5.89 -1.57 14.76
CA ALA A 152 -6.91 -0.57 15.08
C ALA A 152 -7.73 -0.97 16.32
N CYS A 153 -8.18 -2.23 16.41
CA CYS A 153 -8.86 -2.76 17.60
C CYS A 153 -7.98 -2.65 18.85
N HIS A 154 -6.70 -3.03 18.74
CA HIS A 154 -5.76 -2.95 19.86
C HIS A 154 -5.59 -1.50 20.33
N ARG A 155 -5.39 -0.54 19.43
CA ARG A 155 -5.24 0.87 19.75
C ARG A 155 -6.50 1.48 20.36
N LEU A 156 -7.67 1.23 19.78
CA LEU A 156 -8.95 1.70 20.32
C LEU A 156 -9.20 1.15 21.71
N ARG A 157 -8.93 -0.16 21.93
CA ARG A 157 -9.08 -0.80 23.25
C ARG A 157 -8.16 -0.16 24.29
N GLN A 158 -6.91 0.14 23.95
CA GLN A 158 -6.00 0.85 24.84
C GLN A 158 -6.50 2.26 25.20
N TRP A 159 -7.06 2.96 24.22
CA TRP A 159 -7.60 4.29 24.42
C TRP A 159 -8.83 4.25 25.33
N LEU A 160 -9.77 3.34 25.09
CA LEU A 160 -10.97 3.15 25.94
C LEU A 160 -10.62 2.81 27.39
N VAL A 161 -9.63 1.93 27.60
CA VAL A 161 -9.16 1.58 28.95
C VAL A 161 -8.65 2.81 29.69
N ARG A 162 -7.92 3.69 29.00
CA ARG A 162 -7.41 4.93 29.59
C ARG A 162 -8.53 5.93 29.85
N LYS A 163 -9.44 6.13 28.88
CA LYS A 163 -10.58 7.04 29.01
C LYS A 163 -11.46 6.70 30.21
N HIS A 164 -11.81 5.42 30.33
CA HIS A 164 -12.72 4.93 31.38
C HIS A 164 -11.98 4.48 32.66
N LYS A 165 -10.65 4.68 32.75
CA LYS A 165 -9.83 4.29 33.90
C LYS A 165 -10.07 2.83 34.37
N VAL A 166 -10.25 1.91 33.40
CA VAL A 166 -10.60 0.51 33.65
C VAL A 166 -9.43 -0.21 34.32
N ARG A 167 -9.69 -0.85 35.48
CA ARG A 167 -8.77 -1.76 36.16
C ARG A 167 -9.10 -3.21 35.72
N GLY A 168 -8.10 -4.05 35.55
CA GLY A 168 -8.28 -5.46 35.18
C GLY A 168 -8.20 -5.74 33.67
N SER A 169 -8.82 -6.85 33.22
CA SER A 169 -8.70 -7.29 31.83
C SER A 169 -9.45 -6.39 30.86
N ARG A 170 -8.69 -5.68 30.02
CA ARG A 170 -9.23 -4.84 28.93
C ARG A 170 -9.96 -5.64 27.86
N TRP A 171 -9.63 -6.94 27.72
CA TRP A 171 -10.23 -7.81 26.69
C TRP A 171 -11.66 -8.22 27.04
N SER A 172 -11.94 -8.49 28.32
CA SER A 172 -13.28 -8.85 28.77
C SER A 172 -14.26 -7.68 28.64
N ARG A 173 -13.81 -6.46 28.98
CA ARG A 173 -14.68 -5.28 28.94
C ARG A 173 -14.90 -4.70 27.56
N PHE A 174 -13.85 -4.69 26.71
CA PHE A 174 -13.91 -4.16 25.35
C PHE A 174 -13.58 -5.26 24.34
N SER A 175 -14.49 -6.23 24.20
CA SER A 175 -14.37 -7.34 23.26
C SER A 175 -14.37 -6.85 21.81
N ASP A 176 -13.94 -7.70 20.87
CA ASP A 176 -14.01 -7.36 19.45
C ASP A 176 -15.45 -7.11 19.00
N HIS A 177 -16.43 -7.88 19.55
CA HIS A 177 -17.84 -7.65 19.32
C HIS A 177 -18.25 -6.23 19.72
N TYR A 178 -17.88 -5.79 20.93
CA TYR A 178 -18.19 -4.43 21.40
C TYR A 178 -17.59 -3.35 20.49
N LEU A 179 -16.32 -3.50 20.07
CA LEU A 179 -15.66 -2.52 19.20
C LEU A 179 -16.33 -2.42 17.82
N HIS A 180 -16.78 -3.53 17.26
CA HIS A 180 -17.32 -3.56 15.90
C HIS A 180 -18.85 -3.33 15.87
N GLU A 181 -19.59 -4.00 16.71
CA GLU A 181 -21.07 -3.97 16.66
C GLU A 181 -21.66 -2.81 17.48
N THR A 182 -21.06 -2.48 18.64
CA THR A 182 -21.58 -1.39 19.48
C THR A 182 -20.97 -0.05 19.10
N LEU A 183 -19.64 0.05 18.98
CA LEU A 183 -18.97 1.31 18.63
C LEU A 183 -18.85 1.53 17.12
N GLY A 184 -19.15 0.51 16.29
CA GLY A 184 -19.16 0.65 14.84
C GLY A 184 -17.78 0.78 14.18
N LEU A 185 -16.71 0.25 14.82
CA LEU A 185 -15.39 0.21 14.15
C LEU A 185 -15.45 -0.74 12.96
N ILE A 186 -15.08 -0.26 11.78
CA ILE A 186 -15.14 -1.07 10.57
C ILE A 186 -14.12 -2.22 10.59
N ARG A 187 -14.51 -3.36 10.02
CA ARG A 187 -13.61 -4.45 9.65
C ARG A 187 -13.21 -4.27 8.20
N LEU A 188 -11.91 -4.22 7.94
CA LEU A 188 -11.45 -4.17 6.55
C LEU A 188 -11.62 -5.54 5.91
N GLN A 189 -12.41 -5.58 4.85
CA GLN A 189 -12.65 -6.77 4.05
C GLN A 189 -12.39 -6.45 2.58
N ARG A 190 -11.88 -7.45 1.84
CA ARG A 190 -11.75 -7.32 0.40
C ARG A 190 -13.14 -7.18 -0.20
N ARG A 191 -13.39 -6.07 -0.88
CA ARG A 191 -14.61 -5.95 -1.69
C ARG A 191 -14.54 -6.97 -2.82
N PRO A 192 -15.66 -7.67 -3.14
CA PRO A 192 -15.71 -8.42 -4.39
C PRO A 192 -15.31 -7.47 -5.52
N THR A 193 -14.42 -7.93 -6.38
CA THR A 193 -13.88 -7.15 -7.52
C THR A 193 -15.01 -6.82 -8.50
N GLY A 194 -15.65 -5.67 -8.29
CA GLY A 194 -16.44 -4.99 -9.32
C GLY A 194 -15.54 -3.98 -10.05
N PRO A 195 -15.89 -3.49 -11.24
CA PRO A 195 -15.07 -2.64 -12.10
C PRO A 195 -14.70 -1.25 -11.52
N SER A 196 -15.04 -0.96 -10.29
CA SER A 196 -14.95 0.37 -9.65
C SER A 196 -13.58 0.74 -9.06
N CYS A 197 -12.59 -0.16 -9.00
CA CYS A 197 -11.25 0.18 -8.49
C CYS A 197 -10.29 0.77 -9.55
N ALA A 198 -10.73 0.90 -10.79
CA ALA A 198 -9.90 1.38 -11.91
C ALA A 198 -10.18 2.84 -12.34
N GLN A 199 -11.07 3.53 -11.63
CA GLN A 199 -11.49 4.91 -11.96
C GLN A 199 -11.25 5.87 -10.77
N ALA A 200 -10.03 5.94 -10.31
CA ALA A 200 -9.62 7.03 -9.42
C ALA A 200 -8.20 7.48 -9.79
#